data_8b2809069772046568bdb8c6287d0d8c
#
_entry.id   8b2809069772046568bdb8c6287d0d8c
#
_cell.length_a   1.000
_cell.length_b   1.000
_cell.length_c   1.000
_cell.angle_alpha   90.00
_cell.angle_beta   90.00
_cell.angle_gamma   90.00
#
_symmetry.space_group_name_H-M   'P 1'
#
loop_
_entity.id
_entity.type
_entity.pdbx_description
1 polymer ?
#
loop_
_entity_poly.entity_id
_entity_poly.type
_entity_poly.pdbx_seq_one_letter_code
_entity_poly.pdbx_strand_id
1 'polypeptide(L)'
;HGHSLLSNTKNEWRNLRGTRISMIFQDCGGTLNPIRKIGSQYVEYICTHTDVSKAEAWKKGCSMLQKMRLPDAENIMKSYPHQLSGGMRQRVGIAMAMTFNPELLLADEPTSALDVTTQAQIVRQMMELRDDFGTGIIIVTHNIGVAAYMADQLVVMQNGKVVDQGTRDEVMNHPTSDYTKKLLAAVPEMEGQRYV
;
A
#
# COMPACT_ATOMS: atom_id res chain seq x y z
N HIS A 1 9.04 -1.36 19.36
CA HIS A 1 8.79 -1.54 20.79
C HIS A 1 9.50 -2.78 21.41
N GLY A 2 10.53 -3.34 20.75
CA GLY A 2 11.40 -4.38 21.32
C GLY A 2 10.81 -5.79 21.44
N HIS A 3 9.57 -6.04 21.01
CA HIS A 3 8.97 -7.38 21.01
C HIS A 3 9.32 -8.13 19.72
N SER A 4 9.78 -9.39 19.87
CA SER A 4 9.99 -10.28 18.72
C SER A 4 8.64 -10.76 18.19
N LEU A 5 8.36 -10.51 16.91
CA LEU A 5 7.15 -11.01 16.25
C LEU A 5 7.14 -12.54 16.11
N LEU A 6 8.32 -13.20 16.16
CA LEU A 6 8.46 -14.65 16.04
C LEU A 6 7.91 -15.43 17.24
N SER A 7 7.80 -14.78 18.41
CA SER A 7 7.27 -15.37 19.63
C SER A 7 5.78 -15.16 19.86
N ASN A 8 5.11 -14.44 18.94
CA ASN A 8 3.70 -14.12 19.10
C ASN A 8 2.81 -15.35 18.97
N THR A 9 1.86 -15.45 19.88
CA THR A 9 0.75 -16.41 19.83
C THR A 9 -0.24 -16.06 18.71
N LYS A 10 -1.14 -16.98 18.37
CA LYS A 10 -2.21 -16.73 17.39
C LYS A 10 -3.10 -15.54 17.77
N ASN A 11 -3.38 -15.37 19.07
CA ASN A 11 -4.21 -14.26 19.56
C ASN A 11 -3.49 -12.91 19.45
N GLU A 12 -2.21 -12.86 19.78
CA GLU A 12 -1.40 -11.64 19.61
C GLU A 12 -1.30 -11.24 18.14
N TRP A 13 -1.08 -12.20 17.24
CA TRP A 13 -1.13 -11.95 15.79
C TRP A 13 -2.49 -11.43 15.33
N ARG A 14 -3.60 -11.97 15.85
CA ARG A 14 -4.94 -11.51 15.50
C ARG A 14 -5.18 -10.05 15.92
N ASN A 15 -4.63 -9.64 17.06
CA ASN A 15 -4.73 -8.26 17.54
C ASN A 15 -3.83 -7.28 16.78
N LEU A 16 -2.75 -7.76 16.17
CA LEU A 16 -1.83 -6.92 15.40
C LEU A 16 -2.29 -6.75 13.95
N ARG A 17 -2.75 -7.83 13.33
CA ARG A 17 -3.12 -7.84 11.90
C ARG A 17 -4.38 -7.02 11.65
N GLY A 18 -4.32 -6.19 10.62
CA GLY A 18 -5.42 -5.31 10.20
C GLY A 18 -5.56 -4.05 11.04
N THR A 19 -4.90 -3.96 12.20
CA THR A 19 -4.94 -2.79 13.08
C THR A 19 -3.59 -2.08 13.16
N ARG A 20 -2.57 -2.71 13.75
CA ARG A 20 -1.23 -2.14 13.89
C ARG A 20 -0.31 -2.49 12.72
N ILE A 21 -0.50 -3.64 12.11
CA ILE A 21 0.22 -4.10 10.91
C ILE A 21 -0.82 -4.42 9.85
N SER A 22 -0.78 -3.72 8.75
CA SER A 22 -1.65 -3.97 7.60
C SER A 22 -0.84 -4.38 6.38
N MET A 23 -1.51 -5.03 5.41
CA MET A 23 -0.87 -5.50 4.19
C MET A 23 -1.73 -5.18 2.98
N ILE A 24 -1.07 -4.71 1.92
CA ILE A 24 -1.62 -4.56 0.58
C ILE A 24 -0.98 -5.65 -0.28
N PHE A 25 -1.79 -6.50 -0.88
CA PHE A 25 -1.34 -7.57 -1.78
C PHE A 25 -1.25 -7.07 -3.21
N GLN A 26 -0.49 -7.75 -4.05
CA GLN A 26 -0.23 -7.42 -5.46
C GLN A 26 -1.51 -7.17 -6.28
N ASP A 27 -2.59 -7.88 -6.00
CA ASP A 27 -3.91 -7.64 -6.59
C ASP A 27 -4.94 -7.37 -5.49
N CYS A 28 -4.92 -6.17 -4.93
CA CYS A 28 -5.94 -5.77 -3.95
C CYS A 28 -7.37 -5.87 -4.50
N GLY A 29 -7.55 -5.64 -5.81
CA GLY A 29 -8.83 -5.78 -6.46
C GLY A 29 -9.35 -7.22 -6.44
N GLY A 30 -8.45 -8.20 -6.56
CA GLY A 30 -8.75 -9.63 -6.50
C GLY A 30 -8.99 -10.14 -5.08
N THR A 31 -8.57 -9.43 -4.04
CA THR A 31 -8.86 -9.81 -2.65
C THR A 31 -10.29 -9.47 -2.22
N LEU A 32 -10.96 -8.57 -2.94
CA LEU A 32 -12.36 -8.24 -2.71
C LEU A 32 -13.27 -9.34 -3.23
N ASN A 33 -14.21 -9.80 -2.40
CA ASN A 33 -15.19 -10.80 -2.82
C ASN A 33 -16.11 -10.21 -3.92
N PRO A 34 -16.10 -10.74 -5.17
CA PRO A 34 -16.79 -10.13 -6.29
C PRO A 34 -18.31 -10.16 -6.19
N ILE A 35 -18.88 -11.10 -5.41
CA ILE A 35 -20.33 -11.26 -5.24
C ILE A 35 -20.88 -10.49 -4.03
N ARG A 36 -20.05 -9.75 -3.33
CA ARG A 36 -20.45 -8.92 -2.18
C ARG A 36 -20.18 -7.44 -2.46
N LYS A 37 -21.06 -6.56 -2.00
CA LYS A 37 -20.86 -5.11 -2.08
C LYS A 37 -19.66 -4.66 -1.26
N ILE A 38 -18.97 -3.62 -1.72
CA ILE A 38 -17.81 -3.03 -1.03
C ILE A 38 -18.15 -2.68 0.41
N GLY A 39 -19.26 -1.96 0.64
CA GLY A 39 -19.66 -1.55 1.98
C GLY A 39 -19.93 -2.71 2.93
N SER A 40 -20.50 -3.82 2.44
CA SER A 40 -20.71 -5.02 3.25
C SER A 40 -19.38 -5.59 3.76
N GLN A 41 -18.37 -5.67 2.90
CA GLN A 41 -17.04 -6.17 3.24
C GLN A 41 -16.28 -5.20 4.14
N TYR A 42 -16.38 -3.90 3.86
CA TYR A 42 -15.72 -2.87 4.63
C TYR A 42 -16.28 -2.77 6.06
N VAL A 43 -17.62 -2.77 6.21
CA VAL A 43 -18.28 -2.76 7.52
C VAL A 43 -17.91 -4.00 8.32
N GLU A 44 -17.91 -5.19 7.71
CA GLU A 44 -17.49 -6.42 8.36
C GLU A 44 -16.03 -6.33 8.84
N TYR A 45 -15.12 -5.83 7.98
CA TYR A 45 -13.73 -5.62 8.35
C TYR A 45 -13.58 -4.71 9.57
N ILE A 46 -14.28 -3.56 9.59
CA ILE A 46 -14.22 -2.62 10.71
C ILE A 46 -14.81 -3.24 11.99
N CYS A 47 -16.00 -3.86 11.90
CA CYS A 47 -16.65 -4.48 13.06
C CYS A 47 -15.91 -5.72 13.59
N THR A 48 -15.05 -6.36 12.77
CA THR A 48 -14.20 -7.48 13.24
C THR A 48 -13.09 -7.00 14.19
N HIS A 49 -12.66 -5.74 14.05
CA HIS A 49 -11.56 -5.16 14.82
C HIS A 49 -12.01 -4.14 15.87
N THR A 50 -13.29 -3.78 15.90
CA THR A 50 -13.83 -2.76 16.82
C THR A 50 -15.28 -3.08 17.21
N ASP A 51 -15.69 -2.62 18.37
CA ASP A 51 -17.07 -2.78 18.87
C ASP A 51 -18.01 -1.65 18.43
N VAL A 52 -17.75 -1.03 17.27
CA VAL A 52 -18.60 0.04 16.74
C VAL A 52 -19.84 -0.50 16.04
N SER A 53 -20.90 0.30 15.99
CA SER A 53 -22.10 -0.03 15.22
C SER A 53 -21.83 -0.09 13.71
N LYS A 54 -22.65 -0.85 12.97
CA LYS A 54 -22.56 -0.93 11.51
C LYS A 54 -22.68 0.44 10.85
N ALA A 55 -23.48 1.35 11.43
CA ALA A 55 -23.66 2.70 10.92
C ALA A 55 -22.39 3.55 11.09
N GLU A 56 -21.71 3.43 12.22
CA GLU A 56 -20.40 4.09 12.47
C GLU A 56 -19.31 3.50 11.58
N ALA A 57 -19.27 2.16 11.44
CA ALA A 57 -18.36 1.49 10.52
C ALA A 57 -18.55 1.94 9.07
N TRP A 58 -19.81 2.10 8.63
CA TRP A 58 -20.13 2.64 7.30
C TRP A 58 -19.57 4.05 7.11
N LYS A 59 -19.83 4.96 8.07
CA LYS A 59 -19.32 6.34 8.04
C LYS A 59 -17.79 6.38 8.00
N LYS A 60 -17.14 5.54 8.82
CA LYS A 60 -15.67 5.43 8.85
C LYS A 60 -15.12 4.96 7.50
N GLY A 61 -15.75 3.94 6.89
CA GLY A 61 -15.39 3.47 5.54
C GLY A 61 -15.55 4.57 4.48
N CYS A 62 -16.67 5.29 4.46
CA CYS A 62 -16.89 6.42 3.53
C CYS A 62 -15.83 7.51 3.71
N SER A 63 -15.52 7.88 4.96
CA SER A 63 -14.48 8.88 5.25
C SER A 63 -13.11 8.47 4.71
N MET A 64 -12.74 7.18 4.85
CA MET A 64 -11.46 6.69 4.35
C MET A 64 -11.41 6.62 2.82
N LEU A 65 -12.51 6.24 2.16
CA LEU A 65 -12.63 6.30 0.70
C LEU A 65 -12.48 7.74 0.18
N GLN A 66 -13.02 8.74 0.89
CA GLN A 66 -12.84 10.15 0.54
C GLN A 66 -11.37 10.60 0.67
N LYS A 67 -10.65 10.16 1.71
CA LYS A 67 -9.20 10.41 1.84
C LYS A 67 -8.40 9.82 0.67
N MET A 68 -8.83 8.68 0.15
CA MET A 68 -8.28 8.10 -1.08
C MET A 68 -8.78 8.80 -2.36
N ARG A 69 -9.40 9.98 -2.23
CA ARG A 69 -9.92 10.78 -3.36
C ARG A 69 -10.84 9.98 -4.29
N LEU A 70 -11.57 9.02 -3.74
CA LEU A 70 -12.60 8.31 -4.47
C LEU A 70 -13.87 9.17 -4.50
N PRO A 71 -14.38 9.51 -5.70
CA PRO A 71 -15.61 10.27 -5.82
C PRO A 71 -16.79 9.45 -5.34
N ASP A 72 -17.77 10.09 -4.71
CA ASP A 72 -19.02 9.46 -4.27
C ASP A 72 -18.81 8.16 -3.46
N ALA A 73 -18.17 8.30 -2.30
CA ALA A 73 -17.87 7.18 -1.41
C ALA A 73 -19.12 6.35 -1.04
N GLU A 74 -20.27 6.99 -0.89
CA GLU A 74 -21.55 6.33 -0.62
C GLU A 74 -21.96 5.36 -1.75
N ASN A 75 -21.82 5.77 -3.00
CA ASN A 75 -22.15 4.94 -4.14
C ASN A 75 -21.13 3.79 -4.29
N ILE A 76 -19.84 4.07 -4.04
CA ILE A 76 -18.80 3.02 -4.03
C ILE A 76 -19.11 1.96 -2.97
N MET A 77 -19.50 2.36 -1.77
CA MET A 77 -19.91 1.41 -0.71
C MET A 77 -21.12 0.55 -1.13
N LYS A 78 -22.01 1.07 -1.96
CA LYS A 78 -23.18 0.33 -2.50
C LYS A 78 -22.86 -0.51 -3.72
N SER A 79 -21.71 -0.33 -4.33
CA SER A 79 -21.27 -1.01 -5.56
C SER A 79 -20.64 -2.37 -5.28
N TYR A 80 -20.61 -3.22 -6.31
CA TYR A 80 -19.83 -4.46 -6.33
C TYR A 80 -18.43 -4.19 -6.90
N PRO A 81 -17.40 -5.00 -6.56
CA PRO A 81 -16.04 -4.82 -7.07
C PRO A 81 -15.94 -4.73 -8.60
N HIS A 82 -16.72 -5.53 -9.33
CA HIS A 82 -16.73 -5.55 -10.80
C HIS A 82 -17.29 -4.27 -11.45
N GLN A 83 -18.00 -3.42 -10.69
CA GLN A 83 -18.51 -2.13 -11.15
C GLN A 83 -17.47 -1.01 -11.04
N LEU A 84 -16.33 -1.27 -10.43
CA LEU A 84 -15.25 -0.32 -10.21
C LEU A 84 -14.11 -0.56 -11.21
N SER A 85 -13.43 0.51 -11.64
CA SER A 85 -12.19 0.39 -12.40
C SER A 85 -11.07 -0.27 -11.56
N GLY A 86 -10.01 -0.75 -12.22
CA GLY A 86 -8.85 -1.34 -11.53
C GLY A 86 -8.25 -0.40 -10.48
N GLY A 87 -8.03 0.86 -10.85
CA GLY A 87 -7.50 1.88 -9.93
C GLY A 87 -8.46 2.21 -8.78
N MET A 88 -9.78 2.18 -9.01
CA MET A 88 -10.76 2.37 -7.93
C MET A 88 -10.74 1.19 -6.95
N ARG A 89 -10.69 -0.05 -7.43
CA ARG A 89 -10.57 -1.23 -6.57
C ARG A 89 -9.29 -1.20 -5.73
N GLN A 90 -8.17 -0.80 -6.36
CA GLN A 90 -6.90 -0.66 -5.67
C GLN A 90 -6.98 0.38 -4.55
N ARG A 91 -7.57 1.55 -4.81
CA ARG A 91 -7.77 2.60 -3.79
C ARG A 91 -8.69 2.14 -2.66
N VAL A 92 -9.72 1.34 -2.95
CA VAL A 92 -10.57 0.71 -1.92
C VAL A 92 -9.74 -0.22 -1.03
N GLY A 93 -8.89 -1.08 -1.61
CA GLY A 93 -8.01 -1.97 -0.85
C GLY A 93 -7.02 -1.21 0.05
N ILE A 94 -6.41 -0.15 -0.48
CA ILE A 94 -5.52 0.72 0.29
C ILE A 94 -6.28 1.44 1.42
N ALA A 95 -7.48 1.97 1.13
CA ALA A 95 -8.34 2.59 2.14
C ALA A 95 -8.66 1.61 3.27
N MET A 96 -8.99 0.36 2.95
CA MET A 96 -9.22 -0.67 3.96
C MET A 96 -7.97 -0.94 4.79
N ALA A 97 -6.80 -1.11 4.16
CA ALA A 97 -5.54 -1.34 4.86
C ALA A 97 -5.16 -0.20 5.81
N MET A 98 -5.48 1.05 5.45
CA MET A 98 -5.15 2.25 6.23
C MET A 98 -6.23 2.66 7.25
N THR A 99 -7.36 1.95 7.33
CA THR A 99 -8.54 2.31 8.14
C THR A 99 -8.25 2.50 9.63
N PHE A 100 -7.31 1.76 10.17
CA PHE A 100 -6.94 1.81 11.59
C PHE A 100 -5.63 2.56 11.86
N ASN A 101 -5.13 3.33 10.89
CA ASN A 101 -3.87 4.06 10.99
C ASN A 101 -2.74 3.13 11.47
N PRO A 102 -2.40 2.10 10.70
CA PRO A 102 -1.43 1.09 11.12
C PRO A 102 -0.06 1.73 11.37
N GLU A 103 0.68 1.19 12.34
CA GLU A 103 2.08 1.58 12.58
C GLU A 103 2.99 1.13 11.45
N LEU A 104 2.63 0.00 10.81
CA LEU A 104 3.37 -0.58 9.68
C LEU A 104 2.41 -1.04 8.58
N LEU A 105 2.68 -0.57 7.37
CA LEU A 105 2.03 -1.03 6.14
C LEU A 105 3.04 -1.83 5.30
N LEU A 106 2.72 -3.07 5.01
CA LEU A 106 3.43 -3.90 4.05
C LEU A 106 2.72 -3.80 2.70
N ALA A 107 3.40 -3.36 1.66
CA ALA A 107 2.81 -3.19 0.33
C ALA A 107 3.60 -4.01 -0.69
N ASP A 108 2.97 -5.06 -1.22
CA ASP A 108 3.54 -5.93 -2.23
C ASP A 108 3.00 -5.55 -3.61
N GLU A 109 3.86 -4.96 -4.44
CA GLU A 109 3.53 -4.49 -5.79
C GLU A 109 2.21 -3.69 -5.87
N PRO A 110 1.99 -2.68 -5.02
CA PRO A 110 0.66 -2.07 -4.83
C PRO A 110 0.12 -1.34 -6.06
N THR A 111 0.91 -1.21 -7.12
CA THR A 111 0.54 -0.44 -8.32
C THR A 111 0.86 -1.15 -9.63
N SER A 112 1.33 -2.39 -9.62
CA SER A 112 1.84 -3.12 -10.80
C SER A 112 0.80 -3.33 -11.92
N ALA A 113 -0.49 -3.40 -11.59
CA ALA A 113 -1.57 -3.65 -12.57
C ALA A 113 -2.22 -2.35 -13.10
N LEU A 114 -1.59 -1.19 -12.90
CA LEU A 114 -2.17 0.11 -13.21
C LEU A 114 -1.36 0.86 -14.28
N ASP A 115 -2.06 1.72 -15.03
CA ASP A 115 -1.39 2.67 -15.92
C ASP A 115 -0.52 3.68 -15.13
N VAL A 116 0.48 4.25 -15.80
CA VAL A 116 1.48 5.13 -15.19
C VAL A 116 0.85 6.32 -14.43
N THR A 117 -0.19 6.92 -15.00
CA THR A 117 -0.86 8.08 -14.39
C THR A 117 -1.59 7.69 -13.11
N THR A 118 -2.33 6.61 -13.13
CA THR A 118 -3.04 6.07 -11.96
C THR A 118 -2.04 5.61 -10.89
N GLN A 119 -0.93 4.97 -11.30
CA GLN A 119 0.15 4.56 -10.40
C GLN A 119 0.72 5.77 -9.64
N ALA A 120 1.10 6.85 -10.35
CA ALA A 120 1.65 8.05 -9.72
C ALA A 120 0.67 8.70 -8.73
N GLN A 121 -0.61 8.72 -9.07
CA GLN A 121 -1.66 9.25 -8.16
C GLN A 121 -1.79 8.42 -6.88
N ILE A 122 -1.78 7.09 -6.99
CA ILE A 122 -1.90 6.19 -5.84
C ILE A 122 -0.67 6.29 -4.94
N VAL A 123 0.53 6.29 -5.52
CA VAL A 123 1.79 6.46 -4.79
C VAL A 123 1.77 7.76 -3.99
N ARG A 124 1.36 8.88 -4.62
CA ARG A 124 1.22 10.17 -3.94
C ARG A 124 0.23 10.10 -2.77
N GLN A 125 -0.92 9.47 -2.96
CA GLN A 125 -1.93 9.30 -1.90
C GLN A 125 -1.42 8.43 -0.75
N MET A 126 -0.65 7.37 -1.04
CA MET A 126 -0.01 6.57 0.00
C MET A 126 0.99 7.39 0.82
N MET A 127 1.77 8.27 0.17
CA MET A 127 2.69 9.17 0.87
C MET A 127 1.94 10.20 1.74
N GLU A 128 0.87 10.82 1.22
CA GLU A 128 0.02 11.72 1.99
C GLU A 128 -0.54 11.02 3.25
N LEU A 129 -1.06 9.80 3.11
CA LEU A 129 -1.57 9.04 4.27
C LEU A 129 -0.46 8.60 5.23
N ARG A 130 0.73 8.26 4.71
CA ARG A 130 1.91 7.97 5.54
C ARG A 130 2.23 9.14 6.47
N ASP A 131 2.26 10.35 5.91
CA ASP A 131 2.61 11.56 6.63
C ASP A 131 1.50 11.97 7.61
N ASP A 132 0.22 11.85 7.20
CA ASP A 132 -0.93 12.15 8.05
C ASP A 132 -1.04 11.25 9.29
N PHE A 133 -0.64 9.96 9.15
CA PHE A 133 -0.82 8.96 10.20
C PHE A 133 0.47 8.52 10.88
N GLY A 134 1.63 8.94 10.39
CA GLY A 134 2.93 8.49 10.89
C GLY A 134 3.17 7.00 10.65
N THR A 135 2.62 6.43 9.57
CA THR A 135 2.73 5.00 9.23
C THR A 135 4.10 4.70 8.61
N GLY A 136 4.83 3.71 9.14
CA GLY A 136 5.97 3.14 8.43
C GLY A 136 5.51 2.30 7.24
N ILE A 137 6.15 2.44 6.07
CA ILE A 137 5.82 1.65 4.87
C ILE A 137 7.01 0.80 4.46
N ILE A 138 6.78 -0.51 4.29
CA ILE A 138 7.70 -1.39 3.56
C ILE A 138 7.03 -1.72 2.23
N ILE A 139 7.62 -1.26 1.14
CA ILE A 139 7.12 -1.52 -0.21
C ILE A 139 8.05 -2.48 -0.95
N VAL A 140 7.48 -3.50 -1.56
CA VAL A 140 8.16 -4.36 -2.54
C VAL A 140 7.68 -3.93 -3.91
N THR A 141 8.62 -3.59 -4.80
CA THR A 141 8.29 -3.19 -6.17
C THR A 141 9.46 -3.45 -7.10
N HIS A 142 9.16 -3.75 -8.36
CA HIS A 142 10.14 -3.77 -9.44
C HIS A 142 10.25 -2.41 -10.15
N ASN A 143 9.39 -1.45 -9.84
CA ASN A 143 9.43 -0.11 -10.41
C ASN A 143 10.37 0.78 -9.61
N ILE A 144 11.55 1.05 -10.19
CA ILE A 144 12.59 1.86 -9.55
C ILE A 144 12.10 3.29 -9.30
N GLY A 145 11.30 3.87 -10.20
CA GLY A 145 10.75 5.21 -10.03
C GLY A 145 9.86 5.32 -8.79
N VAL A 146 9.03 4.30 -8.54
CA VAL A 146 8.21 4.21 -7.32
C VAL A 146 9.11 4.07 -6.09
N ALA A 147 10.11 3.18 -6.13
CA ALA A 147 11.04 2.99 -5.03
C ALA A 147 11.82 4.29 -4.71
N ALA A 148 12.35 4.96 -5.73
CA ALA A 148 13.10 6.21 -5.58
C ALA A 148 12.24 7.36 -5.04
N TYR A 149 10.95 7.39 -5.40
CA TYR A 149 10.03 8.43 -4.91
C TYR A 149 9.60 8.22 -3.46
N MET A 150 9.35 6.96 -3.06
CA MET A 150 8.76 6.65 -1.76
C MET A 150 9.78 6.37 -0.66
N ALA A 151 10.96 5.86 -1.00
CA ALA A 151 11.85 5.27 -0.02
C ALA A 151 12.81 6.28 0.63
N ASP A 152 12.97 6.15 1.95
CA ASP A 152 14.09 6.73 2.70
C ASP A 152 15.28 5.76 2.70
N GLN A 153 15.00 4.46 2.74
CA GLN A 153 15.99 3.36 2.68
C GLN A 153 15.64 2.40 1.56
N LEU A 154 16.63 1.92 0.84
CA LEU A 154 16.49 0.96 -0.24
C LEU A 154 17.23 -0.35 0.08
N VAL A 155 16.61 -1.45 -0.27
CA VAL A 155 17.22 -2.79 -0.26
C VAL A 155 17.00 -3.41 -1.64
N VAL A 156 18.09 -3.70 -2.33
CA VAL A 156 18.04 -4.37 -3.64
C VAL A 156 18.29 -5.85 -3.46
N MET A 157 17.40 -6.68 -3.99
CA MET A 157 17.48 -8.14 -3.89
C MET A 157 17.66 -8.77 -5.27
N GLN A 158 18.51 -9.79 -5.35
CA GLN A 158 18.70 -10.65 -6.52
C GLN A 158 18.83 -12.09 -6.09
N ASN A 159 18.07 -13.00 -6.68
CA ASN A 159 18.11 -14.44 -6.39
C ASN A 159 17.99 -14.76 -4.88
N GLY A 160 17.10 -14.06 -4.17
CA GLY A 160 16.87 -14.26 -2.74
C GLY A 160 17.94 -13.68 -1.81
N LYS A 161 18.93 -12.96 -2.33
CA LYS A 161 20.01 -12.33 -1.56
C LYS A 161 19.93 -10.80 -1.67
N VAL A 162 20.26 -10.13 -0.59
CA VAL A 162 20.50 -8.68 -0.60
C VAL A 162 21.81 -8.44 -1.31
N VAL A 163 21.80 -7.63 -2.37
CA VAL A 163 22.97 -7.31 -3.19
C VAL A 163 23.39 -5.84 -3.05
N ASP A 164 22.49 -4.98 -2.59
CA ASP A 164 22.76 -3.59 -2.27
C ASP A 164 21.78 -3.09 -1.20
N GLN A 165 22.20 -2.19 -0.31
CA GLN A 165 21.34 -1.55 0.68
C GLN A 165 21.94 -0.26 1.18
N GLY A 166 21.09 0.70 1.53
CA GLY A 166 21.52 2.00 2.06
C GLY A 166 20.40 3.02 1.99
N THR A 167 20.72 4.26 2.22
CA THR A 167 19.81 5.38 1.95
C THR A 167 19.46 5.42 0.46
N ARG A 168 18.33 6.04 0.14
CA ARG A 168 17.92 6.24 -1.26
C ARG A 168 19.10 6.83 -2.08
N ASP A 169 19.74 7.86 -1.58
CA ASP A 169 20.80 8.57 -2.30
C ASP A 169 22.05 7.70 -2.51
N GLU A 170 22.43 6.89 -1.51
CA GLU A 170 23.55 5.95 -1.65
C GLU A 170 23.28 4.90 -2.73
N VAL A 171 22.12 4.25 -2.70
CA VAL A 171 21.80 3.18 -3.65
C VAL A 171 21.53 3.73 -5.05
N MET A 172 20.89 4.90 -5.17
CA MET A 172 20.55 5.48 -6.48
C MET A 172 21.76 6.13 -7.19
N ASN A 173 22.63 6.78 -6.43
CA ASN A 173 23.74 7.55 -6.99
C ASN A 173 25.11 6.84 -6.89
N HIS A 174 25.27 5.94 -5.92
CA HIS A 174 26.53 5.23 -5.65
C HIS A 174 26.34 3.73 -5.47
N PRO A 175 25.62 3.04 -6.40
CA PRO A 175 25.36 1.61 -6.27
C PRO A 175 26.66 0.80 -6.25
N THR A 176 26.75 -0.16 -5.34
CA THR A 176 27.92 -1.03 -5.20
C THR A 176 27.81 -2.26 -6.08
N SER A 177 26.61 -2.83 -6.22
CA SER A 177 26.35 -4.04 -6.99
C SER A 177 26.23 -3.74 -8.49
N ASP A 178 26.85 -4.59 -9.32
CA ASP A 178 26.69 -4.52 -10.78
C ASP A 178 25.25 -4.79 -11.24
N TYR A 179 24.51 -5.57 -10.47
CA TYR A 179 23.07 -5.77 -10.71
C TYR A 179 22.29 -4.47 -10.51
N THR A 180 22.54 -3.75 -9.42
CA THR A 180 21.90 -2.46 -9.13
C THR A 180 22.24 -1.44 -10.22
N LYS A 181 23.51 -1.38 -10.67
CA LYS A 181 23.93 -0.49 -11.77
C LYS A 181 23.15 -0.77 -13.05
N LYS A 182 23.03 -2.06 -13.43
CA LYS A 182 22.25 -2.47 -14.61
C LYS A 182 20.77 -2.14 -14.47
N LEU A 183 20.20 -2.36 -13.26
CA LEU A 183 18.80 -2.09 -12.96
C LEU A 183 18.51 -0.57 -13.09
N LEU A 184 19.38 0.28 -12.60
CA LEU A 184 19.26 1.74 -12.68
C LEU A 184 19.47 2.24 -14.13
N ALA A 185 20.40 1.66 -14.87
CA ALA A 185 20.65 2.00 -16.27
C ALA A 185 19.51 1.60 -17.21
N ALA A 186 18.65 0.66 -16.81
CA ALA A 186 17.48 0.25 -17.57
C ALA A 186 16.27 1.21 -17.42
N VAL A 187 16.34 2.18 -16.50
CA VAL A 187 15.29 3.21 -16.35
C VAL A 187 15.45 4.22 -17.49
N PRO A 188 14.43 4.44 -18.33
CA PRO A 188 14.51 5.44 -19.40
C PRO A 188 14.75 6.83 -18.80
N GLU A 189 15.81 7.50 -19.21
CA GLU A 189 15.97 8.94 -18.97
C GLU A 189 15.01 9.68 -19.90
N MET A 190 13.98 10.31 -19.35
CA MET A 190 13.29 11.36 -20.11
C MET A 190 14.18 12.61 -20.07
N GLU A 191 14.51 13.15 -21.23
CA GLU A 191 15.45 14.24 -21.47
C GLU A 191 15.56 15.25 -20.29
N GLY A 192 16.67 15.16 -19.54
CA GLY A 192 17.17 16.22 -18.66
C GLY A 192 16.70 16.27 -17.23
N GLN A 193 15.79 15.44 -16.76
CA GLN A 193 15.46 15.32 -15.34
C GLN A 193 15.16 13.88 -14.96
N ARG A 194 16.01 13.29 -14.08
CA ARG A 194 15.62 12.08 -13.33
C ARG A 194 14.35 12.42 -12.56
N TYR A 195 13.33 11.56 -12.65
CA TYR A 195 12.17 11.68 -11.79
C TYR A 195 12.62 11.65 -10.33
N VAL A 196 12.67 12.81 -9.72
CA VAL A 196 12.79 13.03 -8.28
C VAL A 196 11.40 13.32 -7.75
#